data_7446b9bb47edfe97123bcd9079bcb047
#
_entry.id   7446b9bb47edfe97123bcd9079bcb047
#
_cell.length_a   1.000
_cell.length_b   1.000
_cell.length_c   1.000
_cell.angle_alpha   90.00
_cell.angle_beta   90.00
_cell.angle_gamma   90.00
#
_symmetry.space_group_name_H-M   'P 1'
#
loop_
_entity.id
_entity.type
_entity.pdbx_description
1 polymer ?
#
loop_
_entity_poly.entity_id
_entity_poly.type
_entity_poly.pdbx_seq_one_letter_code
_entity_poly.pdbx_strand_id
1 'polypeptide(L)'
;TEGRRIIGAIISSADNIRNLPTLQIDNRLLADPRKLANDREVQAIMTGAKAVVAIGCSIHASEIGATQSANDLLYELATADDERTVRLLDRLVVILIPSLNPDGHVLVTDWHRKMQGTAFDGGQMPWSYHKYVGHDINRDAFMLNMTENRTLARFFSREWHPQVFLAMHQMGSNGPRFFVPPNYDPIDTNQDPLIWREAAGG
;
A
#
# COMPACT_ATOMS: atom_id res chain seq x y z
N THR A 1 19.82 -0.21 -1.73
CA THR A 1 19.48 1.18 -1.82
C THR A 1 20.39 1.91 -2.82
N GLU A 2 19.92 1.98 -4.03
CA GLU A 2 20.64 2.64 -5.14
C GLU A 2 20.23 4.11 -5.27
N GLY A 3 19.65 4.71 -4.23
CA GLY A 3 19.28 6.11 -4.13
C GLY A 3 17.98 6.51 -4.82
N ARG A 4 17.19 5.57 -5.29
CA ARG A 4 15.87 5.86 -5.88
C ARG A 4 14.85 6.15 -4.80
N ARG A 5 13.97 7.11 -5.07
CA ARG A 5 12.93 7.50 -4.12
C ARG A 5 11.72 6.60 -4.25
N ILE A 6 11.16 6.20 -3.12
CA ILE A 6 9.77 5.76 -3.05
C ILE A 6 8.92 7.02 -3.12
N ILE A 7 8.02 7.10 -4.08
CA ILE A 7 7.10 8.22 -4.26
C ILE A 7 5.67 7.74 -4.02
N GLY A 8 4.81 8.65 -3.57
CA GLY A 8 3.39 8.37 -3.39
C GLY A 8 2.56 9.60 -3.73
N ALA A 9 1.33 9.36 -4.17
CA ALA A 9 0.33 10.39 -4.37
C ALA A 9 -0.70 10.31 -3.23
N ILE A 10 -1.13 11.47 -2.74
CA ILE A 10 -2.25 11.58 -1.80
C ILE A 10 -3.43 12.15 -2.58
N ILE A 11 -4.54 11.42 -2.56
CA ILE A 11 -5.76 11.73 -3.31
C ILE A 11 -6.92 11.82 -2.32
N SER A 12 -7.66 12.90 -2.38
CA SER A 12 -8.84 13.14 -1.56
C SER A 12 -9.63 14.31 -2.14
N SER A 13 -10.75 14.68 -1.52
CA SER A 13 -11.45 15.91 -1.89
C SER A 13 -10.57 17.15 -1.69
N ALA A 14 -10.84 18.23 -2.41
CA ALA A 14 -10.07 19.48 -2.31
C ALA A 14 -10.07 20.04 -0.88
N ASP A 15 -11.16 19.87 -0.14
CA ASP A 15 -11.25 20.30 1.27
C ASP A 15 -10.35 19.46 2.18
N ASN A 16 -10.34 18.14 2.00
CA ASN A 16 -9.46 17.26 2.75
C ASN A 16 -7.98 17.56 2.45
N ILE A 17 -7.62 17.82 1.20
CA ILE A 17 -6.24 18.18 0.81
C ILE A 17 -5.81 19.48 1.48
N ARG A 18 -6.69 20.50 1.54
CA ARG A 18 -6.38 21.75 2.27
C ARG A 18 -6.18 21.54 3.78
N ASN A 19 -6.89 20.58 4.35
CA ASN A 19 -6.85 20.26 5.77
C ASN A 19 -5.95 19.07 6.14
N LEU A 20 -5.15 18.60 5.18
CA LEU A 20 -4.35 17.38 5.32
C LEU A 20 -3.49 17.30 6.60
N PRO A 21 -2.81 18.38 7.04
CA PRO A 21 -2.05 18.35 8.30
C PRO A 21 -2.93 18.06 9.52
N THR A 22 -4.13 18.61 9.58
CA THR A 22 -5.08 18.35 10.67
C THR A 22 -5.55 16.90 10.65
N LEU A 23 -5.96 16.39 9.49
CA LEU A 23 -6.38 15.00 9.33
C LEU A 23 -5.28 14.01 9.72
N GLN A 24 -4.02 14.34 9.43
CA GLN A 24 -2.87 13.53 9.82
C GLN A 24 -2.65 13.54 11.34
N ILE A 25 -2.84 14.69 12.00
CA ILE A 25 -2.78 14.80 13.46
C ILE A 25 -3.90 13.99 14.11
N ASP A 26 -5.13 14.15 13.63
CA ASP A 26 -6.30 13.44 14.14
C ASP A 26 -6.12 11.93 14.05
N ASN A 27 -5.67 11.45 12.90
CA ASN A 27 -5.40 10.02 12.68
C ASN A 27 -4.32 9.49 13.62
N ARG A 28 -3.27 10.26 13.87
CA ARG A 28 -2.21 9.91 14.84
C ARG A 28 -2.70 9.90 16.28
N LEU A 29 -3.60 10.80 16.65
CA LEU A 29 -4.21 10.81 17.98
C LEU A 29 -5.12 9.60 18.18
N LEU A 30 -5.95 9.27 17.19
CA LEU A 30 -6.81 8.07 17.22
C LEU A 30 -6.01 6.77 17.26
N ALA A 31 -4.81 6.73 16.66
CA ALA A 31 -3.93 5.58 16.69
C ALA A 31 -3.22 5.35 18.04
N ASP A 32 -3.21 6.36 18.92
CA ASP A 32 -2.62 6.26 20.26
C ASP A 32 -3.60 6.78 21.33
N PRO A 33 -4.53 5.93 21.79
CA PRO A 33 -5.58 6.34 22.74
C PRO A 33 -5.05 6.86 24.07
N ARG A 34 -3.78 6.61 24.40
CA ARG A 34 -3.13 7.15 25.62
C ARG A 34 -2.98 8.67 25.59
N LYS A 35 -3.11 9.27 24.40
CA LYS A 35 -3.01 10.73 24.18
C LYS A 35 -4.35 11.44 24.29
N LEU A 36 -5.43 10.70 24.46
CA LEU A 36 -6.79 11.22 24.54
C LEU A 36 -7.28 11.12 25.98
N ALA A 37 -7.89 12.19 26.47
CA ALA A 37 -8.28 12.29 27.88
C ALA A 37 -9.52 11.46 28.21
N ASN A 38 -10.44 11.31 27.26
CA ASN A 38 -11.72 10.63 27.45
C ASN A 38 -12.43 10.33 26.12
N ASP A 39 -13.50 9.54 26.19
CA ASP A 39 -14.31 9.14 25.03
C ASP A 39 -14.95 10.32 24.29
N ARG A 40 -15.27 11.40 24.98
CA ARG A 40 -15.85 12.60 24.36
C ARG A 40 -14.85 13.25 23.40
N GLU A 41 -13.59 13.29 23.75
CA GLU A 41 -12.52 13.79 22.89
C GLU A 41 -12.33 12.89 21.68
N VAL A 42 -12.35 11.56 21.89
CA VAL A 42 -12.31 10.56 20.80
C VAL A 42 -13.46 10.81 19.82
N GLN A 43 -14.68 10.93 20.29
CA GLN A 43 -15.85 11.15 19.45
C GLN A 43 -15.79 12.51 18.71
N ALA A 44 -15.28 13.54 19.35
CA ALA A 44 -15.11 14.84 18.70
C ALA A 44 -14.13 14.77 17.52
N ILE A 45 -13.00 14.07 17.67
CA ILE A 45 -12.04 13.86 16.60
C ILE A 45 -12.64 12.98 15.50
N MET A 46 -13.28 11.88 15.85
CA MET A 46 -13.90 10.94 14.88
C MET A 46 -14.94 11.60 14.00
N THR A 47 -15.62 12.64 14.47
CA THR A 47 -16.63 13.35 13.67
C THR A 47 -16.03 14.05 12.45
N GLY A 48 -14.79 14.54 12.56
CA GLY A 48 -14.07 15.22 11.47
C GLY A 48 -13.04 14.35 10.73
N ALA A 49 -12.60 13.27 11.37
CA ALA A 49 -11.56 12.40 10.86
C ALA A 49 -11.97 11.74 9.54
N LYS A 50 -10.98 11.43 8.73
CA LYS A 50 -11.15 10.68 7.48
C LYS A 50 -10.37 9.37 7.57
N ALA A 51 -10.94 8.29 7.04
CA ALA A 51 -10.23 7.03 6.97
C ALA A 51 -9.07 7.13 5.94
N VAL A 52 -7.93 6.56 6.29
CA VAL A 52 -6.75 6.51 5.42
C VAL A 52 -6.63 5.12 4.82
N VAL A 53 -6.62 5.06 3.49
CA VAL A 53 -6.41 3.86 2.70
C VAL A 53 -5.09 3.99 1.98
N ALA A 54 -4.14 3.10 2.28
CA ALA A 54 -2.87 3.05 1.57
C ALA A 54 -2.88 1.89 0.55
N ILE A 55 -2.45 2.15 -0.66
CA ILE A 55 -2.30 1.17 -1.74
C ILE A 55 -0.83 1.14 -2.13
N GLY A 56 -0.18 0.00 -1.91
CA GLY A 56 1.22 -0.20 -2.25
C GLY A 56 1.38 -1.20 -3.38
N CYS A 57 2.08 -0.81 -4.44
CA CYS A 57 2.26 -1.62 -5.64
C CYS A 57 3.68 -2.16 -5.72
N SER A 58 3.81 -3.35 -6.29
CA SER A 58 5.08 -3.96 -6.73
C SER A 58 6.21 -3.93 -5.70
N ILE A 59 5.93 -4.42 -4.49
CA ILE A 59 7.00 -4.75 -3.54
C ILE A 59 7.91 -5.84 -4.13
N HIS A 60 7.31 -6.82 -4.80
CA HIS A 60 8.01 -7.71 -5.72
C HIS A 60 8.09 -7.02 -7.09
N ALA A 61 9.26 -6.59 -7.46
CA ALA A 61 9.46 -5.75 -8.64
C ALA A 61 9.13 -6.43 -9.99
N SER A 62 9.08 -7.77 -10.02
CA SER A 62 8.64 -8.56 -11.18
C SER A 62 7.11 -8.58 -11.36
N GLU A 63 6.35 -8.17 -10.36
CA GLU A 63 4.88 -8.10 -10.37
C GLU A 63 4.43 -6.72 -10.89
N ILE A 64 4.65 -6.49 -12.18
CA ILE A 64 4.58 -5.16 -12.80
C ILE A 64 3.18 -4.61 -13.03
N GLY A 65 2.15 -5.46 -13.04
CA GLY A 65 0.78 -5.05 -13.36
C GLY A 65 0.23 -3.98 -12.42
N ALA A 66 0.50 -4.09 -11.13
CA ALA A 66 0.06 -3.11 -10.15
C ALA A 66 0.70 -1.72 -10.36
N THR A 67 2.00 -1.66 -10.66
CA THR A 67 2.67 -0.39 -10.98
C THR A 67 2.13 0.22 -12.27
N GLN A 68 1.87 -0.60 -13.28
CA GLN A 68 1.30 -0.12 -14.55
C GLN A 68 -0.10 0.46 -14.37
N SER A 69 -0.97 -0.24 -13.63
CA SER A 69 -2.33 0.23 -13.35
C SER A 69 -2.41 1.38 -12.34
N ALA A 70 -1.36 1.63 -11.55
CA ALA A 70 -1.35 2.72 -10.57
C ALA A 70 -1.53 4.10 -11.21
N ASN A 71 -1.00 4.31 -12.41
CA ASN A 71 -1.15 5.58 -13.12
C ASN A 71 -2.59 5.79 -13.58
N ASP A 72 -3.24 4.75 -14.09
CA ASP A 72 -4.64 4.81 -14.51
C ASP A 72 -5.54 5.07 -13.30
N LEU A 73 -5.33 4.33 -12.21
CA LEU A 73 -6.06 4.55 -10.96
C LEU A 73 -5.87 5.97 -10.41
N LEU A 74 -4.63 6.48 -10.45
CA LEU A 74 -4.35 7.87 -10.04
C LEU A 74 -5.13 8.87 -10.89
N TYR A 75 -5.11 8.68 -12.20
CA TYR A 75 -5.83 9.55 -13.14
C TYR A 75 -7.33 9.48 -12.90
N GLU A 76 -7.90 8.29 -12.82
CA GLU A 76 -9.33 8.08 -12.57
C GLU A 76 -9.79 8.75 -11.27
N LEU A 77 -9.07 8.53 -10.16
CA LEU A 77 -9.42 9.14 -8.87
C LEU A 77 -9.24 10.66 -8.86
N ALA A 78 -8.19 11.17 -9.52
CA ALA A 78 -7.89 12.61 -9.54
C ALA A 78 -8.82 13.42 -10.46
N THR A 79 -9.44 12.77 -11.44
CA THR A 79 -10.33 13.42 -12.42
C THR A 79 -11.79 13.01 -12.29
N ALA A 80 -12.13 12.21 -11.27
CA ALA A 80 -13.47 11.72 -11.06
C ALA A 80 -14.47 12.86 -10.85
N ASP A 81 -15.57 12.80 -11.57
CA ASP A 81 -16.72 13.72 -11.47
C ASP A 81 -18.03 12.98 -11.14
N ASP A 82 -18.01 11.65 -11.09
CA ASP A 82 -19.15 10.86 -10.67
C ASP A 82 -19.42 10.98 -9.17
N GLU A 83 -20.70 11.02 -8.82
CA GLU A 83 -21.15 11.26 -7.45
C GLU A 83 -20.62 10.24 -6.44
N ARG A 84 -20.44 8.97 -6.84
CA ARG A 84 -19.95 7.91 -5.97
C ARG A 84 -18.48 8.14 -5.59
N THR A 85 -17.62 8.39 -6.57
CA THR A 85 -16.20 8.60 -6.35
C THR A 85 -15.94 9.91 -5.62
N VAL A 86 -16.67 10.97 -5.96
CA VAL A 86 -16.58 12.26 -5.23
C VAL A 86 -16.95 12.08 -3.76
N ARG A 87 -18.05 11.39 -3.45
CA ARG A 87 -18.42 11.08 -2.05
C ARG A 87 -17.41 10.18 -1.33
N LEU A 88 -16.81 9.24 -2.07
CA LEU A 88 -15.74 8.39 -1.52
C LEU A 88 -14.55 9.26 -1.11
N LEU A 89 -14.06 10.10 -2.01
CA LEU A 89 -12.91 10.98 -1.75
C LEU A 89 -13.17 12.03 -0.67
N ASP A 90 -14.41 12.40 -0.45
CA ASP A 90 -14.77 13.27 0.68
C ASP A 90 -14.64 12.58 2.05
N ARG A 91 -14.72 11.26 2.08
CA ARG A 91 -14.63 10.44 3.31
C ARG A 91 -13.27 9.80 3.53
N LEU A 92 -12.43 9.74 2.51
CA LEU A 92 -11.16 9.03 2.53
C LEU A 92 -9.98 9.93 2.20
N VAL A 93 -8.83 9.58 2.76
CA VAL A 93 -7.51 9.95 2.24
C VAL A 93 -6.90 8.71 1.62
N VAL A 94 -6.74 8.70 0.31
CA VAL A 94 -6.11 7.59 -0.42
C VAL A 94 -4.63 7.91 -0.62
N ILE A 95 -3.75 6.99 -0.25
CA ILE A 95 -2.31 7.10 -0.44
C ILE A 95 -1.90 6.00 -1.42
N LEU A 96 -1.58 6.38 -2.65
CA LEU A 96 -1.15 5.45 -3.70
C LEU A 96 0.37 5.51 -3.87
N ILE A 97 1.03 4.37 -3.69
CA ILE A 97 2.47 4.21 -3.85
C ILE A 97 2.72 3.29 -5.05
N PRO A 98 3.07 3.84 -6.23
CA PRO A 98 3.18 3.07 -7.48
C PRO A 98 4.27 2.01 -7.46
N SER A 99 5.32 2.19 -6.66
CA SER A 99 6.36 1.17 -6.48
C SER A 99 6.93 1.23 -5.07
N LEU A 100 6.77 0.15 -4.33
CA LEU A 100 7.39 -0.03 -3.01
C LEU A 100 8.87 -0.44 -3.11
N ASN A 101 9.32 -0.85 -4.29
CA ASN A 101 10.68 -1.32 -4.56
C ASN A 101 11.23 -0.69 -5.86
N PRO A 102 11.53 0.61 -5.86
CA PRO A 102 11.97 1.30 -7.08
C PRO A 102 13.33 0.80 -7.59
N ASP A 103 14.23 0.36 -6.73
CA ASP A 103 15.52 -0.20 -7.13
C ASP A 103 15.34 -1.54 -7.85
N GLY A 104 14.51 -2.42 -7.30
CA GLY A 104 14.15 -3.68 -7.94
C GLY A 104 13.39 -3.47 -9.25
N HIS A 105 12.53 -2.46 -9.32
CA HIS A 105 11.76 -2.14 -10.53
C HIS A 105 12.68 -1.80 -11.71
N VAL A 106 13.69 -0.99 -11.49
CA VAL A 106 14.69 -0.68 -12.52
C VAL A 106 15.50 -1.93 -12.89
N LEU A 107 15.89 -2.72 -11.90
CA LEU A 107 16.63 -3.97 -12.14
C LEU A 107 15.85 -4.95 -13.03
N VAL A 108 14.56 -5.13 -12.78
CA VAL A 108 13.67 -5.97 -13.60
C VAL A 108 13.51 -5.41 -15.01
N THR A 109 13.31 -4.10 -15.12
CA THR A 109 13.17 -3.42 -16.41
C THR A 109 14.44 -3.56 -17.27
N ASP A 110 15.61 -3.36 -16.66
CA ASP A 110 16.89 -3.48 -17.36
C ASP A 110 17.18 -4.93 -17.76
N TRP A 111 16.82 -5.89 -16.89
CA TRP A 111 16.90 -7.31 -17.24
C TRP A 111 16.00 -7.65 -18.43
N HIS A 112 14.74 -7.23 -18.41
CA HIS A 112 13.81 -7.47 -19.52
C HIS A 112 14.35 -6.89 -20.82
N ARG A 113 14.78 -5.63 -20.83
CA ARG A 113 15.34 -4.98 -22.03
C ARG A 113 16.56 -5.72 -22.57
N LYS A 114 17.44 -6.18 -21.69
CA LYS A 114 18.64 -6.91 -22.06
C LYS A 114 18.34 -8.29 -22.66
N MET A 115 17.27 -8.97 -22.19
CA MET A 115 16.91 -10.32 -22.60
C MET A 115 15.93 -10.36 -23.77
N GLN A 116 15.31 -9.25 -24.10
CA GLN A 116 14.34 -9.13 -25.16
C GLN A 116 14.91 -9.64 -26.50
N GLY A 117 14.18 -10.56 -27.17
CA GLY A 117 14.59 -11.18 -28.40
C GLY A 117 15.71 -12.23 -28.28
N THR A 118 16.15 -12.58 -27.07
CA THR A 118 17.09 -13.69 -26.82
C THR A 118 16.36 -14.96 -26.39
N ALA A 119 17.10 -16.06 -26.21
CA ALA A 119 16.57 -17.32 -25.68
C ALA A 119 16.08 -17.19 -24.21
N PHE A 120 16.37 -16.09 -23.54
CA PHE A 120 15.98 -15.80 -22.15
C PHE A 120 14.87 -14.74 -22.05
N ASP A 121 14.27 -14.35 -23.17
CA ASP A 121 13.16 -13.41 -23.21
C ASP A 121 11.96 -13.96 -22.41
N GLY A 122 11.41 -13.14 -21.53
CA GLY A 122 10.37 -13.55 -20.59
C GLY A 122 10.84 -14.45 -19.44
N GLY A 123 12.13 -14.81 -19.39
CA GLY A 123 12.72 -15.61 -18.32
C GLY A 123 12.85 -14.85 -17.01
N GLN A 124 12.87 -15.61 -15.91
CA GLN A 124 13.05 -15.02 -14.58
C GLN A 124 14.44 -14.39 -14.43
N MET A 125 14.46 -13.23 -13.78
CA MET A 125 15.70 -12.59 -13.38
C MET A 125 16.40 -13.42 -12.28
N PRO A 126 17.75 -13.56 -12.34
CA PRO A 126 18.49 -14.41 -11.40
C PRO A 126 18.59 -13.84 -9.97
N TRP A 127 18.11 -12.62 -9.72
CA TRP A 127 18.10 -12.00 -8.41
C TRP A 127 16.69 -11.86 -7.85
N SER A 128 16.57 -11.94 -6.51
CA SER A 128 15.31 -11.75 -5.81
C SER A 128 15.00 -10.26 -5.63
N TYR A 129 14.56 -9.57 -6.69
CA TYR A 129 14.01 -8.21 -6.67
C TYR A 129 14.99 -7.07 -6.36
N HIS A 130 16.24 -7.34 -5.98
CA HIS A 130 17.29 -6.36 -5.70
C HIS A 130 18.68 -7.02 -5.63
N LYS A 131 19.76 -6.22 -5.57
CA LYS A 131 21.15 -6.69 -5.58
C LYS A 131 21.79 -6.83 -4.20
N TYR A 132 21.19 -6.29 -3.15
CA TYR A 132 21.85 -6.04 -1.87
C TYR A 132 21.35 -6.91 -0.71
N VAL A 133 20.34 -7.71 -0.89
CA VAL A 133 19.95 -8.76 0.04
C VAL A 133 19.54 -10.04 -0.70
N GLY A 134 19.73 -11.18 -0.04
CA GLY A 134 19.44 -12.50 -0.60
C GLY A 134 18.09 -13.10 -0.18
N HIS A 135 17.24 -12.31 0.52
CA HIS A 135 15.92 -12.76 0.94
C HIS A 135 14.81 -11.91 0.29
N ASP A 136 13.60 -12.42 0.30
CA ASP A 136 12.42 -11.74 -0.19
C ASP A 136 12.14 -10.46 0.61
N ILE A 137 12.01 -9.33 -0.06
CA ILE A 137 11.68 -8.03 0.54
C ILE A 137 10.36 -8.08 1.32
N ASN A 138 9.37 -8.86 0.87
CA ASN A 138 8.11 -9.05 1.57
C ASN A 138 8.21 -9.96 2.81
N ARG A 139 9.39 -10.52 3.10
CA ARG A 139 9.69 -11.25 4.34
C ARG A 139 10.52 -10.44 5.31
N ASP A 140 10.79 -9.19 4.99
CA ASP A 140 11.59 -8.28 5.83
C ASP A 140 10.74 -7.36 6.71
N ALA A 141 9.41 -7.35 6.57
CA ALA A 141 8.53 -6.42 7.26
C ALA A 141 8.61 -6.48 8.80
N PHE A 142 8.95 -7.63 9.37
CA PHE A 142 9.15 -7.79 10.81
C PHE A 142 10.59 -7.53 11.25
N MET A 143 11.58 -7.76 10.36
CA MET A 143 13.00 -7.58 10.65
C MET A 143 13.46 -6.13 10.44
N LEU A 144 12.87 -5.44 9.47
CA LEU A 144 13.20 -4.07 9.08
C LEU A 144 14.68 -3.86 8.74
N ASN A 145 15.31 -4.85 8.11
CA ASN A 145 16.70 -4.77 7.66
C ASN A 145 16.86 -3.90 6.42
N MET A 146 15.84 -3.89 5.56
CA MET A 146 15.85 -3.13 4.32
C MET A 146 15.36 -1.70 4.53
N THR A 147 15.96 -0.77 3.79
CA THR A 147 15.59 0.65 3.84
C THR A 147 14.15 0.88 3.41
N GLU A 148 13.69 0.15 2.40
CA GLU A 148 12.31 0.19 1.89
C GLU A 148 11.33 -0.13 3.01
N ASN A 149 11.51 -1.25 3.70
CA ASN A 149 10.62 -1.68 4.79
C ASN A 149 10.71 -0.75 6.01
N ARG A 150 11.89 -0.24 6.36
CA ARG A 150 12.02 0.78 7.41
C ARG A 150 11.27 2.06 7.05
N THR A 151 11.34 2.48 5.79
CA THR A 151 10.64 3.66 5.30
C THR A 151 9.13 3.47 5.38
N LEU A 152 8.62 2.32 4.93
CA LEU A 152 7.20 1.99 4.99
C LEU A 152 6.70 1.85 6.44
N ALA A 153 7.44 1.15 7.29
CA ALA A 153 7.09 1.00 8.70
C ALA A 153 7.00 2.37 9.40
N ARG A 154 7.94 3.27 9.16
CA ARG A 154 7.90 4.63 9.67
C ARG A 154 6.69 5.39 9.14
N PHE A 155 6.46 5.35 7.82
CA PHE A 155 5.37 6.03 7.15
C PHE A 155 4.01 5.57 7.69
N PHE A 156 3.81 4.25 7.82
CA PHE A 156 2.56 3.70 8.31
C PHE A 156 2.36 3.83 9.83
N SER A 157 3.42 3.61 10.63
CA SER A 157 3.28 3.55 12.09
C SER A 157 3.49 4.88 12.80
N ARG A 158 4.00 5.91 12.13
CA ARG A 158 4.31 7.20 12.76
C ARG A 158 3.73 8.41 12.05
N GLU A 159 3.50 8.28 10.75
CA GLU A 159 3.08 9.43 9.95
C GLU A 159 1.61 9.36 9.57
N TRP A 160 1.11 8.22 9.09
CA TRP A 160 -0.23 8.13 8.51
C TRP A 160 -1.20 7.19 9.20
N HIS A 161 -0.75 6.12 9.83
CA HIS A 161 -1.60 5.12 10.51
C HIS A 161 -2.81 4.67 9.68
N PRO A 162 -2.62 4.14 8.45
CA PRO A 162 -3.74 3.76 7.59
C PRO A 162 -4.60 2.68 8.25
N GLN A 163 -5.92 2.81 8.12
CA GLN A 163 -6.88 1.81 8.58
C GLN A 163 -6.93 0.60 7.64
N VAL A 164 -6.60 0.84 6.36
CA VAL A 164 -6.50 -0.22 5.34
C VAL A 164 -5.19 -0.05 4.59
N PHE A 165 -4.44 -1.14 4.49
CA PHE A 165 -3.31 -1.24 3.58
C PHE A 165 -3.54 -2.36 2.58
N LEU A 166 -3.69 -2.01 1.32
CA LEU A 166 -3.78 -2.94 0.20
C LEU A 166 -2.39 -3.12 -0.43
N ALA A 167 -1.77 -4.25 -0.17
CA ALA A 167 -0.54 -4.65 -0.84
C ALA A 167 -0.88 -5.38 -2.16
N MET A 168 -0.60 -4.74 -3.28
CA MET A 168 -0.90 -5.29 -4.60
C MET A 168 0.17 -6.28 -5.04
N HIS A 169 -0.24 -7.52 -5.28
CA HIS A 169 0.61 -8.62 -5.74
C HIS A 169 0.09 -9.24 -7.04
N GLN A 170 0.96 -9.95 -7.73
CA GLN A 170 0.58 -10.84 -8.84
C GLN A 170 0.89 -12.29 -8.48
N MET A 171 -0.03 -13.17 -8.77
CA MET A 171 0.19 -14.60 -8.62
C MET A 171 0.90 -15.18 -9.86
N GLY A 172 1.60 -16.29 -9.65
CA GLY A 172 2.20 -17.04 -10.74
C GLY A 172 1.17 -17.51 -11.79
N SER A 173 1.65 -17.91 -12.97
CA SER A 173 0.80 -18.32 -14.09
C SER A 173 0.01 -19.61 -13.83
N ASN A 174 0.41 -20.41 -12.85
CA ASN A 174 -0.22 -21.68 -12.47
C ASN A 174 -0.84 -21.57 -11.08
N GLY A 175 -2.03 -22.15 -10.89
CA GLY A 175 -2.75 -22.19 -9.61
C GLY A 175 -3.84 -21.12 -9.46
N PRO A 176 -4.32 -20.92 -8.24
CA PRO A 176 -5.38 -19.95 -7.95
C PRO A 176 -4.98 -18.53 -8.33
N ARG A 177 -5.95 -17.74 -8.77
CA ARG A 177 -5.77 -16.34 -9.18
C ARG A 177 -6.27 -15.35 -8.15
N PHE A 178 -7.07 -15.81 -7.20
CA PHE A 178 -7.70 -14.97 -6.21
C PHE A 178 -7.92 -15.77 -4.93
N PHE A 179 -7.66 -15.13 -3.80
CA PHE A 179 -7.98 -15.66 -2.48
C PHE A 179 -8.85 -14.65 -1.73
N VAL A 180 -9.84 -15.17 -1.03
CA VAL A 180 -10.71 -14.40 -0.16
C VAL A 180 -10.46 -14.84 1.28
N PRO A 181 -10.27 -13.92 2.25
CA PRO A 181 -10.19 -14.30 3.66
C PRO A 181 -11.52 -14.93 4.14
N PRO A 182 -11.49 -15.70 5.22
CA PRO A 182 -10.32 -16.00 6.04
C PRO A 182 -9.39 -17.02 5.39
N ASN A 183 -8.08 -16.85 5.63
CA ASN A 183 -7.12 -17.86 5.26
C ASN A 183 -7.41 -19.15 6.09
N TYR A 184 -7.25 -20.33 5.46
CA TYR A 184 -7.66 -21.56 6.08
C TYR A 184 -6.81 -21.87 7.31
N ASP A 185 -5.67 -22.26 7.35
CA ASP A 185 -4.91 -22.70 8.52
C ASP A 185 -3.43 -22.28 8.42
N PRO A 186 -2.86 -21.68 9.45
CA PRO A 186 -3.50 -21.22 10.69
C PRO A 186 -4.33 -19.92 10.51
N ILE A 187 -5.48 -19.85 11.16
CA ILE A 187 -6.24 -18.61 11.26
C ILE A 187 -5.55 -17.70 12.27
N ASP A 188 -5.29 -16.45 11.91
CA ASP A 188 -4.78 -15.47 12.83
C ASP A 188 -5.85 -15.04 13.85
N THR A 189 -5.72 -15.56 15.07
CA THR A 189 -6.66 -15.29 16.17
C THR A 189 -6.57 -13.85 16.72
N ASN A 190 -5.59 -13.05 16.28
CA ASN A 190 -5.49 -11.64 16.65
C ASN A 190 -6.33 -10.73 15.73
N GLN A 191 -6.87 -11.27 14.65
CA GLN A 191 -7.79 -10.52 13.78
C GLN A 191 -9.23 -10.68 14.25
N ASP A 192 -9.94 -9.55 14.34
CA ASP A 192 -11.36 -9.57 14.66
C ASP A 192 -12.14 -10.27 13.52
N PRO A 193 -12.99 -11.28 13.83
CA PRO A 193 -13.81 -11.96 12.82
C PRO A 193 -14.72 -11.03 12.01
N LEU A 194 -15.08 -9.87 12.55
CA LEU A 194 -15.85 -8.85 11.83
C LEU A 194 -15.09 -8.32 10.63
N ILE A 195 -13.76 -8.16 10.73
CA ILE A 195 -12.91 -7.71 9.61
C ILE A 195 -13.02 -8.71 8.45
N TRP A 196 -12.93 -9.99 8.73
CA TRP A 196 -13.07 -11.02 7.69
C TRP A 196 -14.45 -11.03 7.04
N ARG A 197 -15.49 -10.90 7.87
CA ARG A 197 -16.87 -10.85 7.38
C ARG A 197 -17.08 -9.66 6.43
N GLU A 198 -16.63 -8.48 6.80
CA GLU A 198 -16.78 -7.28 5.99
C GLU A 198 -15.89 -7.31 4.74
N ALA A 199 -14.65 -7.80 4.86
CA ALA A 199 -13.74 -7.88 3.72
C ALA A 199 -14.09 -8.98 2.71
N ALA A 200 -14.72 -10.09 3.16
CA ALA A 200 -15.04 -11.22 2.30
C ALA A 200 -16.51 -11.26 1.87
N GLY A 201 -17.39 -10.55 2.56
CA GLY A 201 -18.84 -10.55 2.33
C GLY A 201 -19.36 -9.35 1.52
N GLY A 202 -18.47 -8.45 1.09
CA GLY A 202 -18.82 -7.23 0.35
C GLY A 202 -19.08 -7.45 -1.12
#